data_9f9927c3d1e3d14919815be5e97bccc8
#
_entry.id   9f9927c3d1e3d14919815be5e97bccc8
#
_cell.length_a   1.000
_cell.length_b   1.000
_cell.length_c   1.000
_cell.angle_alpha   90.00
_cell.angle_beta   90.00
_cell.angle_gamma   90.00
#
_symmetry.space_group_name_H-M   'P 1'
#
loop_
_entity.id
_entity.type
_entity.pdbx_description
1 polymer ?
#
loop_
_entity_poly.entity_id
_entity_poly.type
_entity_poly.pdbx_seq_one_letter_code
_entity_poly.pdbx_strand_id
1 'polypeptide(L)'
;YILSVSSLGFKTEYISLEGLSKNISLGEISLNDDAVSLDGVTVSASAQTSHADKKVVFPSDRQMKASGNGMDLLQQMMLPRVQVDLLNNEIKATGNGVVQVRINGVKVEQDEIKALNPSDIIRIEYHDNPGLRYGNADIVLDYIVRRPDTGGSFGLDMAQGINSMWGEHNAWGKINHKNSEWGASYRIGPRDFYGMKRNNE
;
A
#
# COMPACT_ATOMS: atom_id res chain seq x y z
N TYR A 1 2.75 -45.87 34.33
CA TYR A 1 3.55 -44.76 33.84
C TYR A 1 3.10 -44.41 32.44
N ILE A 2 3.23 -43.12 32.06
CA ILE A 2 2.95 -42.64 30.72
C ILE A 2 4.26 -42.04 30.19
N LEU A 3 4.74 -42.55 29.06
CA LEU A 3 5.83 -41.96 28.31
C LEU A 3 5.25 -40.95 27.31
N SER A 4 5.73 -39.72 27.38
CA SER A 4 5.40 -38.69 26.42
C SER A 4 6.57 -38.47 25.47
N VAL A 5 6.33 -38.61 24.17
CA VAL A 5 7.35 -38.38 23.14
C VAL A 5 6.87 -37.19 22.29
N SER A 6 7.68 -36.15 22.23
CA SER A 6 7.37 -34.92 21.50
C SER A 6 8.55 -34.40 20.69
N SER A 7 8.28 -33.83 19.54
CA SER A 7 9.27 -33.13 18.73
C SER A 7 8.62 -31.93 18.07
N LEU A 8 9.43 -30.91 17.76
CA LEU A 8 8.90 -29.70 17.09
C LEU A 8 8.35 -30.06 15.70
N GLY A 9 7.10 -29.70 15.45
CA GLY A 9 6.40 -30.00 14.19
C GLY A 9 5.68 -31.35 14.16
N PHE A 10 5.64 -32.09 15.29
CA PHE A 10 4.95 -33.37 15.40
C PHE A 10 3.98 -33.39 16.58
N LYS A 11 2.89 -34.16 16.42
CA LYS A 11 1.94 -34.40 17.53
C LYS A 11 2.62 -35.19 18.63
N THR A 12 2.40 -34.75 19.88
CA THR A 12 2.90 -35.48 21.05
C THR A 12 2.18 -36.82 21.14
N GLU A 13 2.94 -37.90 21.16
CA GLU A 13 2.45 -39.27 21.35
C GLU A 13 2.55 -39.68 22.82
N TYR A 14 1.53 -40.33 23.36
CA TYR A 14 1.50 -40.79 24.75
C TYR A 14 1.41 -42.30 24.76
N ILE A 15 2.40 -42.97 25.33
CA ILE A 15 2.47 -44.42 25.41
C ILE A 15 2.26 -44.82 26.87
N SER A 16 1.23 -45.62 27.14
CA SER A 16 0.99 -46.17 28.48
C SER A 16 1.90 -47.34 28.72
N LEU A 17 2.68 -47.27 29.80
CA LEU A 17 3.60 -48.32 30.22
C LEU A 17 3.08 -48.99 31.49
N GLU A 18 2.59 -50.21 31.37
CA GLU A 18 2.15 -51.03 32.49
C GLU A 18 3.19 -52.08 32.83
N GLY A 19 3.37 -52.36 34.12
CA GLY A 19 4.19 -53.47 34.60
C GLY A 19 5.70 -53.30 34.46
N LEU A 20 6.28 -52.09 34.73
CA LEU A 20 7.70 -51.77 34.64
C LEU A 20 8.55 -52.52 35.70
N SER A 21 8.63 -53.83 35.61
CA SER A 21 9.52 -54.64 36.44
C SER A 21 10.77 -55.13 35.71
N LYS A 22 10.90 -54.85 34.42
CA LYS A 22 12.00 -55.23 33.52
C LYS A 22 12.27 -54.14 32.47
N ASN A 23 13.45 -54.20 31.83
CA ASN A 23 13.73 -53.37 30.68
C ASN A 23 12.78 -53.70 29.55
N ILE A 24 12.06 -52.69 29.04
CA ILE A 24 11.12 -52.80 27.91
C ILE A 24 11.76 -52.05 26.72
N SER A 25 11.82 -52.74 25.59
CA SER A 25 12.16 -52.07 24.32
C SER A 25 10.89 -51.65 23.65
N LEU A 26 10.69 -50.38 23.40
CA LEU A 26 9.48 -49.82 22.77
C LEU A 26 9.52 -49.85 21.24
N GLY A 27 10.66 -50.30 20.66
CA GLY A 27 10.83 -50.31 19.22
C GLY A 27 10.89 -48.90 18.61
N GLU A 28 10.44 -48.76 17.36
CA GLU A 28 10.40 -47.52 16.64
C GLU A 28 9.07 -46.80 16.94
N ILE A 29 9.16 -45.54 17.35
CA ILE A 29 8.00 -44.71 17.64
C ILE A 29 7.87 -43.68 16.53
N SER A 30 6.84 -43.84 15.69
CA SER A 30 6.52 -42.89 14.62
C SER A 30 5.68 -41.74 15.19
N LEU A 31 6.12 -40.53 15.00
CA LEU A 31 5.35 -39.33 15.32
C LEU A 31 4.62 -38.86 14.06
N ASN A 32 3.34 -38.55 14.22
CA ASN A 32 2.55 -37.95 13.15
C ASN A 32 2.85 -36.48 13.06
N ASP A 33 2.95 -35.94 11.84
CA ASP A 33 3.10 -34.52 11.62
C ASP A 33 2.00 -33.75 12.34
N ASP A 34 2.37 -32.78 13.15
CA ASP A 34 1.46 -31.76 13.65
C ASP A 34 1.33 -30.70 12.56
N ALA A 35 0.76 -31.11 11.43
CA ALA A 35 0.26 -30.16 10.47
C ALA A 35 -0.91 -29.44 11.13
N VAL A 36 -0.63 -28.54 12.05
CA VAL A 36 -1.54 -27.45 12.35
C VAL A 36 -1.66 -26.72 11.02
N SER A 37 -2.68 -27.07 10.26
CA SER A 37 -3.24 -26.15 9.29
C SER A 37 -3.47 -24.87 10.08
N LEU A 38 -2.58 -23.90 9.94
CA LEU A 38 -2.78 -22.56 10.41
C LEU A 38 -3.85 -21.93 9.51
N ASP A 39 -5.06 -22.53 9.57
CA ASP A 39 -6.26 -21.87 9.09
C ASP A 39 -6.44 -20.64 9.97
N GLY A 40 -5.91 -19.52 9.46
CA GLY A 40 -6.17 -18.21 10.04
C GLY A 40 -5.16 -17.69 11.07
N VAL A 41 -3.94 -18.18 11.18
CA VAL A 41 -2.86 -17.29 11.58
C VAL A 41 -2.57 -16.39 10.38
N THR A 42 -3.39 -15.38 10.24
CA THR A 42 -2.91 -14.12 9.69
C THR A 42 -1.76 -13.73 10.60
N VAL A 43 -0.53 -14.08 10.22
CA VAL A 43 0.63 -13.39 10.71
C VAL A 43 0.36 -11.95 10.30
N SER A 44 -0.18 -11.18 11.22
CA SER A 44 -0.05 -9.75 11.20
C SER A 44 1.45 -9.50 11.43
N ALA A 45 2.26 -9.81 10.42
CA ALA A 45 3.54 -9.14 10.26
C ALA A 45 3.16 -7.69 10.46
N SER A 46 3.76 -7.03 11.43
CA SER A 46 3.39 -5.66 11.78
C SER A 46 3.20 -4.93 10.45
N ALA A 47 1.98 -4.45 10.17
CA ALA A 47 1.66 -3.79 8.90
C ALA A 47 2.61 -2.61 8.65
N GLN A 48 3.56 -2.42 9.55
CA GLN A 48 4.53 -1.34 9.55
C GLN A 48 5.88 -1.84 10.07
N THR A 49 6.93 -1.66 9.26
CA THR A 49 8.34 -1.87 9.66
C THR A 49 9.03 -0.52 9.72
N SER A 50 9.67 -0.22 10.86
CA SER A 50 10.40 1.04 11.05
C SER A 50 11.89 0.82 10.76
N HIS A 51 12.46 1.63 9.91
CA HIS A 51 13.89 1.79 9.67
C HIS A 51 14.35 3.15 10.20
N ALA A 52 15.66 3.39 10.28
CA ALA A 52 16.22 4.62 10.83
C ALA A 52 15.77 5.89 10.05
N ASP A 53 15.51 5.78 8.75
CA ASP A 53 15.20 6.88 7.84
C ASP A 53 13.79 6.82 7.25
N LYS A 54 13.09 5.69 7.40
CA LYS A 54 11.74 5.50 6.83
C LYS A 54 10.92 4.48 7.59
N LYS A 55 9.63 4.59 7.46
CA LYS A 55 8.66 3.56 7.85
C LYS A 55 8.12 2.89 6.60
N VAL A 56 8.13 1.58 6.58
CA VAL A 56 7.54 0.79 5.49
C VAL A 56 6.18 0.30 5.96
N VAL A 57 5.13 0.66 5.24
CA VAL A 57 3.76 0.32 5.58
C VAL A 57 3.17 -0.53 4.47
N PHE A 58 2.62 -1.67 4.85
CA PHE A 58 2.00 -2.63 3.94
C PHE A 58 0.48 -2.50 4.02
N PRO A 59 -0.20 -2.26 2.90
CA PRO A 59 -1.65 -2.28 2.88
C PRO A 59 -2.18 -3.69 3.13
N SER A 60 -3.19 -3.81 3.97
CA SER A 60 -3.91 -5.07 4.15
C SER A 60 -4.87 -5.32 2.99
N ASP A 61 -5.23 -6.59 2.75
CA ASP A 61 -6.22 -6.97 1.74
C ASP A 61 -7.56 -6.25 1.93
N ARG A 62 -7.93 -6.00 3.18
CA ARG A 62 -9.15 -5.28 3.52
C ARG A 62 -9.08 -3.80 3.08
N GLN A 63 -7.94 -3.14 3.32
CA GLN A 63 -7.73 -1.76 2.88
C GLN A 63 -7.68 -1.66 1.35
N MET A 64 -6.97 -2.57 0.68
CA MET A 64 -6.92 -2.62 -0.77
C MET A 64 -8.32 -2.80 -1.39
N LYS A 65 -9.14 -3.72 -0.86
CA LYS A 65 -10.50 -3.95 -1.34
C LYS A 65 -11.47 -2.80 -1.04
N ALA A 66 -11.23 -2.04 0.02
CA ALA A 66 -12.07 -0.90 0.42
C ALA A 66 -11.69 0.39 -0.32
N SER A 67 -10.60 0.40 -1.08
CA SER A 67 -10.07 1.58 -1.76
C SER A 67 -10.31 1.49 -3.26
N GLY A 68 -10.74 2.59 -3.88
CA GLY A 68 -10.93 2.70 -5.31
C GLY A 68 -9.65 3.07 -6.08
N ASN A 69 -8.70 3.71 -5.40
CA ASN A 69 -7.46 4.24 -5.99
C ASN A 69 -6.36 4.39 -4.93
N GLY A 70 -5.17 4.85 -5.36
CA GLY A 70 -4.02 5.01 -4.46
C GLY A 70 -4.20 6.09 -3.39
N MET A 71 -4.99 7.13 -3.62
CA MET A 71 -5.30 8.15 -2.61
C MET A 71 -6.26 7.62 -1.54
N ASP A 72 -7.31 6.91 -1.95
CA ASP A 72 -8.23 6.26 -1.02
C ASP A 72 -7.49 5.27 -0.11
N LEU A 73 -6.55 4.51 -0.71
CA LEU A 73 -5.71 3.59 0.05
C LEU A 73 -4.87 4.32 1.09
N LEU A 74 -4.23 5.44 0.73
CA LEU A 74 -3.46 6.25 1.65
C LEU A 74 -4.32 6.74 2.82
N GLN A 75 -5.54 7.18 2.55
CA GLN A 75 -6.48 7.61 3.58
C GLN A 75 -6.82 6.46 4.55
N GLN A 76 -7.05 5.25 4.01
CA GLN A 76 -7.33 4.06 4.81
C GLN A 76 -6.14 3.62 5.69
N MET A 77 -4.92 3.95 5.27
CA MET A 77 -3.70 3.60 6.01
C MET A 77 -3.44 4.52 7.20
N MET A 78 -4.11 5.67 7.29
CA MET A 78 -4.03 6.63 8.41
C MET A 78 -2.59 6.95 8.84
N LEU A 79 -1.73 7.31 7.89
CA LEU A 79 -0.33 7.63 8.19
C LEU A 79 -0.23 8.88 9.08
N PRO A 80 0.70 8.90 10.05
CA PRO A 80 0.91 10.06 10.91
C PRO A 80 1.26 11.31 10.09
N ARG A 81 0.73 12.46 10.48
CA ARG A 81 0.99 13.75 9.83
C ARG A 81 0.58 13.87 8.37
N VAL A 82 -0.06 12.86 7.79
CA VAL A 82 -0.58 12.86 6.42
C VAL A 82 -2.09 13.02 6.45
N GLN A 83 -2.59 13.97 5.68
CA GLN A 83 -4.01 14.20 5.47
C GLN A 83 -4.31 14.09 3.97
N VAL A 84 -5.36 13.37 3.62
CA VAL A 84 -5.82 13.20 2.25
C VAL A 84 -7.13 13.95 2.08
N ASP A 85 -7.14 14.92 1.18
CA ASP A 85 -8.32 15.66 0.78
C ASP A 85 -8.82 15.08 -0.56
N LEU A 86 -9.77 14.16 -0.48
CA LEU A 86 -10.33 13.49 -1.66
C LEU A 86 -11.16 14.43 -2.55
N LEU A 87 -11.67 15.53 -1.99
CA LEU A 87 -12.47 16.48 -2.77
C LEU A 87 -11.58 17.31 -3.69
N ASN A 88 -10.42 17.73 -3.19
CA ASN A 88 -9.46 18.54 -3.92
C ASN A 88 -8.35 17.69 -4.56
N ASN A 89 -8.36 16.37 -4.37
CA ASN A 89 -7.30 15.45 -4.79
C ASN A 89 -5.92 15.86 -4.29
N GLU A 90 -5.83 16.27 -3.02
CA GLU A 90 -4.60 16.76 -2.42
C GLU A 90 -4.16 15.90 -1.22
N ILE A 91 -2.86 15.64 -1.17
CA ILE A 91 -2.19 15.04 -0.03
C ILE A 91 -1.42 16.15 0.67
N LYS A 92 -1.75 16.40 1.93
CA LYS A 92 -1.20 17.48 2.75
C LYS A 92 -0.50 16.92 3.98
N ALA A 93 0.54 17.61 4.43
CA ALA A 93 1.10 17.36 5.74
C ALA A 93 0.37 18.20 6.80
N THR A 94 0.19 17.65 7.99
CA THR A 94 -0.29 18.41 9.13
C THR A 94 0.71 19.53 9.44
N GLY A 95 0.21 20.78 9.59
CA GLY A 95 1.04 21.95 9.86
C GLY A 95 1.60 22.64 8.61
N ASN A 96 0.93 22.53 7.46
CA ASN A 96 1.29 23.15 6.17
C ASN A 96 2.64 22.73 5.61
N GLY A 97 3.14 21.53 5.97
CA GLY A 97 4.37 20.99 5.40
C GLY A 97 4.19 20.52 3.96
N VAL A 98 5.30 20.47 3.23
CA VAL A 98 5.34 20.04 1.84
C VAL A 98 5.38 18.51 1.76
N VAL A 99 4.43 17.92 1.06
CA VAL A 99 4.41 16.48 0.77
C VAL A 99 4.91 16.23 -0.64
N GLN A 100 5.93 15.39 -0.77
CA GLN A 100 6.40 14.90 -2.05
C GLN A 100 5.95 13.47 -2.25
N VAL A 101 5.28 13.19 -3.36
CA VAL A 101 4.87 11.84 -3.74
C VAL A 101 5.80 11.26 -4.79
N ARG A 102 6.00 9.96 -4.72
CA ARG A 102 6.89 9.20 -5.61
C ARG A 102 6.26 7.86 -5.95
N ILE A 103 6.63 7.32 -7.11
CA ILE A 103 6.29 5.97 -7.53
C ILE A 103 7.58 5.25 -7.90
N ASN A 104 7.89 4.16 -7.20
CA ASN A 104 9.13 3.38 -7.40
C ASN A 104 10.39 4.26 -7.43
N GLY A 105 10.49 5.21 -6.51
CA GLY A 105 11.62 6.12 -6.39
C GLY A 105 11.60 7.33 -7.34
N VAL A 106 10.65 7.46 -8.26
CA VAL A 106 10.53 8.60 -9.19
C VAL A 106 9.52 9.61 -8.64
N LYS A 107 9.89 10.88 -8.57
CA LYS A 107 8.96 11.95 -8.17
C LYS A 107 7.85 12.10 -9.22
N VAL A 108 6.62 12.19 -8.74
CA VAL A 108 5.41 12.29 -9.57
C VAL A 108 4.48 13.37 -9.02
N GLU A 109 3.49 13.74 -9.81
CA GLU A 109 2.39 14.60 -9.36
C GLU A 109 1.33 13.78 -8.58
N GLN A 110 0.54 14.46 -7.74
CA GLN A 110 -0.43 13.77 -6.88
C GLN A 110 -1.54 13.09 -7.68
N ASP A 111 -1.89 13.62 -8.85
CA ASP A 111 -2.87 13.02 -9.75
C ASP A 111 -2.46 11.62 -10.23
N GLU A 112 -1.15 11.34 -10.33
CA GLU A 112 -0.65 10.01 -10.71
C GLU A 112 -0.90 8.96 -9.61
N ILE A 113 -0.93 9.39 -8.35
CA ILE A 113 -1.29 8.51 -7.23
C ILE A 113 -2.75 8.08 -7.31
N LYS A 114 -3.63 8.99 -7.74
CA LYS A 114 -5.03 8.67 -7.98
C LYS A 114 -5.22 7.63 -9.11
N ALA A 115 -4.32 7.62 -10.07
CA ALA A 115 -4.32 6.64 -11.15
C ALA A 115 -3.90 5.22 -10.73
N LEU A 116 -3.33 5.04 -9.54
CA LEU A 116 -2.85 3.74 -9.09
C LEU A 116 -4.00 2.83 -8.67
N ASN A 117 -3.96 1.60 -9.17
CA ASN A 117 -4.83 0.55 -8.67
C ASN A 117 -4.31 0.06 -7.31
N PRO A 118 -5.12 0.04 -6.24
CA PRO A 118 -4.71 -0.42 -4.92
C PRO A 118 -4.07 -1.81 -4.92
N SER A 119 -4.54 -2.73 -5.77
CA SER A 119 -4.01 -4.10 -5.86
C SER A 119 -2.58 -4.18 -6.40
N ASP A 120 -2.11 -3.14 -7.09
CA ASP A 120 -0.76 -3.09 -7.62
C ASP A 120 0.23 -2.47 -6.62
N ILE A 121 -0.27 -1.85 -5.54
CA ILE A 121 0.56 -1.24 -4.51
C ILE A 121 1.04 -2.32 -3.56
N ILE A 122 2.35 -2.57 -3.56
CA ILE A 122 2.99 -3.56 -2.69
C ILE A 122 3.16 -2.99 -1.28
N ARG A 123 3.63 -1.74 -1.17
CA ARG A 123 3.88 -1.04 0.08
C ARG A 123 4.02 0.45 -0.16
N ILE A 124 3.91 1.24 0.89
CA ILE A 124 4.23 2.66 0.90
C ILE A 124 5.42 2.89 1.84
N GLU A 125 6.48 3.50 1.32
CA GLU A 125 7.61 3.95 2.10
C GLU A 125 7.37 5.40 2.54
N TYR A 126 7.19 5.59 3.83
CA TYR A 126 6.90 6.87 4.46
C TYR A 126 8.14 7.42 5.12
N HIS A 127 8.59 8.58 4.68
CA HIS A 127 9.69 9.31 5.28
C HIS A 127 9.15 10.54 6.01
N ASP A 128 9.29 10.55 7.32
CA ASP A 128 8.95 11.67 8.19
C ASP A 128 10.24 12.42 8.51
N ASN A 129 10.41 13.59 7.95
CA ASN A 129 11.64 14.36 7.96
C ASN A 129 12.76 13.74 7.09
N PRO A 130 12.56 13.68 5.76
CA PRO A 130 13.42 12.91 4.82
C PRO A 130 14.80 13.53 4.58
N GLY A 131 15.09 14.71 5.16
CA GLY A 131 16.36 15.42 5.00
C GLY A 131 16.57 16.00 3.60
N LEU A 132 17.77 16.58 3.40
CA LEU A 132 18.11 17.35 2.19
C LEU A 132 18.07 16.56 0.88
N ARG A 133 18.11 15.24 0.95
CA ARG A 133 18.05 14.35 -0.22
C ARG A 133 16.76 14.50 -1.04
N TYR A 134 15.70 14.95 -0.41
CA TYR A 134 14.39 15.14 -1.04
C TYR A 134 14.02 16.63 -1.19
N GLY A 135 15.01 17.53 -1.11
CA GLY A 135 14.79 18.97 -1.19
C GLY A 135 14.05 19.52 0.03
N ASN A 136 13.03 20.33 -0.21
CA ASN A 136 12.24 20.99 0.85
C ASN A 136 11.02 20.18 1.27
N ALA A 137 11.00 18.88 1.02
CA ALA A 137 9.88 18.04 1.42
C ALA A 137 9.95 17.73 2.93
N ASP A 138 8.86 17.97 3.64
CA ASP A 138 8.70 17.61 5.05
C ASP A 138 8.30 16.14 5.21
N ILE A 139 7.57 15.63 4.22
CA ILE A 139 7.14 14.23 4.14
C ILE A 139 7.38 13.73 2.72
N VAL A 140 7.89 12.50 2.60
CA VAL A 140 7.97 11.80 1.32
C VAL A 140 7.19 10.50 1.42
N LEU A 141 6.34 10.28 0.42
CA LEU A 141 5.55 9.06 0.25
C LEU A 141 6.00 8.39 -1.06
N ASP A 142 6.68 7.26 -0.94
CA ASP A 142 7.09 6.48 -2.11
C ASP A 142 6.22 5.22 -2.22
N TYR A 143 5.37 5.20 -3.22
CA TYR A 143 4.51 4.07 -3.55
C TYR A 143 5.32 3.03 -4.34
N ILE A 144 5.61 1.93 -3.70
CA ILE A 144 6.25 0.79 -4.38
C ILE A 144 5.16 -0.06 -4.99
N VAL A 145 5.08 0.04 -6.31
CA VAL A 145 4.04 -0.64 -7.09
C VAL A 145 4.64 -1.75 -7.96
N ARG A 146 3.84 -2.79 -8.16
CA ARG A 146 4.13 -3.81 -9.15
C ARG A 146 4.01 -3.18 -10.53
N ARG A 147 5.04 -3.30 -11.35
CA ARG A 147 4.97 -2.87 -12.75
C ARG A 147 4.47 -4.03 -13.59
N PRO A 148 3.31 -3.95 -14.21
CA PRO A 148 2.95 -4.91 -15.25
C PRO A 148 3.90 -4.70 -16.45
N ASP A 149 4.40 -5.79 -17.03
CA ASP A 149 5.29 -5.75 -18.21
C ASP A 149 4.61 -5.07 -19.41
N THR A 150 3.30 -5.15 -19.49
CA THR A 150 2.48 -4.47 -20.49
C THR A 150 1.10 -4.21 -19.93
N GLY A 151 0.63 -2.98 -20.07
CA GLY A 151 -0.69 -2.58 -19.60
C GLY A 151 -0.93 -1.09 -19.79
N GLY A 152 -2.13 -0.64 -19.47
CA GLY A 152 -2.48 0.77 -19.47
C GLY A 152 -3.64 1.06 -18.54
N SER A 153 -3.71 2.32 -18.10
CA SER A 153 -4.81 2.84 -17.30
C SER A 153 -5.24 4.17 -17.87
N PHE A 154 -6.51 4.48 -17.72
CA PHE A 154 -7.06 5.80 -18.06
C PHE A 154 -8.12 6.17 -17.04
N GLY A 155 -8.36 7.46 -16.89
CA GLY A 155 -9.41 7.97 -16.04
C GLY A 155 -9.96 9.28 -16.54
N LEU A 156 -11.19 9.55 -16.14
CA LEU A 156 -11.91 10.77 -16.37
C LEU A 156 -12.48 11.25 -15.03
N ASP A 157 -12.15 12.47 -14.66
CA ASP A 157 -12.74 13.13 -13.52
C ASP A 157 -13.55 14.33 -14.03
N MET A 158 -14.79 14.45 -13.61
CA MET A 158 -15.67 15.53 -13.99
C MET A 158 -16.34 16.09 -12.73
N ALA A 159 -16.13 17.36 -12.47
CA ALA A 159 -16.84 18.10 -11.43
C ALA A 159 -17.60 19.24 -12.08
N GLN A 160 -18.94 19.16 -12.07
CA GLN A 160 -19.83 20.17 -12.62
C GLN A 160 -20.65 20.83 -11.51
N GLY A 161 -20.55 22.14 -11.39
CA GLY A 161 -21.39 22.89 -10.47
C GLY A 161 -22.83 22.96 -10.96
N ILE A 162 -23.79 22.68 -10.08
CA ILE A 162 -25.24 22.68 -10.42
C ILE A 162 -25.71 24.08 -10.84
N ASN A 163 -25.06 25.12 -10.34
CA ASN A 163 -25.43 26.53 -10.57
C ASN A 163 -24.38 27.30 -11.35
N SER A 164 -23.39 26.64 -11.92
CA SER A 164 -22.33 27.27 -12.71
C SER A 164 -22.28 26.63 -14.10
N MET A 165 -22.08 27.47 -15.12
CA MET A 165 -21.96 27.01 -16.51
C MET A 165 -20.60 26.29 -16.74
N TRP A 166 -19.72 26.26 -15.74
CA TRP A 166 -18.34 25.78 -15.84
C TRP A 166 -18.07 24.70 -14.80
N GLY A 167 -17.39 23.66 -15.24
CA GLY A 167 -16.92 22.57 -14.42
C GLY A 167 -15.42 22.35 -14.58
N GLU A 168 -14.83 21.57 -13.70
CA GLU A 168 -13.47 21.07 -13.82
C GLU A 168 -13.53 19.66 -14.43
N HIS A 169 -12.78 19.46 -15.51
CA HIS A 169 -12.70 18.19 -16.21
C HIS A 169 -11.24 17.80 -16.33
N ASN A 170 -10.92 16.59 -15.93
CA ASN A 170 -9.59 16.04 -16.02
C ASN A 170 -9.64 14.67 -16.72
N ALA A 171 -8.81 14.49 -17.71
CA ALA A 171 -8.63 13.21 -18.40
C ALA A 171 -7.16 12.84 -18.34
N TRP A 172 -6.87 11.60 -18.01
CA TRP A 172 -5.50 11.10 -17.98
C TRP A 172 -5.43 9.68 -18.53
N GLY A 173 -4.28 9.34 -19.09
CA GLY A 173 -4.00 8.01 -19.59
C GLY A 173 -2.53 7.66 -19.45
N LYS A 174 -2.24 6.40 -19.19
CA LYS A 174 -0.90 5.85 -19.03
C LYS A 174 -0.81 4.48 -19.68
N ILE A 175 0.24 4.25 -20.44
CA ILE A 175 0.51 2.99 -21.13
C ILE A 175 1.93 2.54 -20.80
N ASN A 176 2.08 1.31 -20.36
CA ASN A 176 3.35 0.67 -20.10
C ASN A 176 3.59 -0.43 -21.14
N HIS A 177 4.78 -0.45 -21.70
CA HIS A 177 5.23 -1.54 -22.56
C HIS A 177 6.71 -1.86 -22.26
N LYS A 178 6.97 -3.01 -21.63
CA LYS A 178 8.31 -3.41 -21.17
C LYS A 178 8.96 -2.32 -20.29
N ASN A 179 10.04 -1.71 -20.78
CA ASN A 179 10.80 -0.69 -20.07
C ASN A 179 10.35 0.75 -20.37
N SER A 180 9.33 0.91 -21.21
CA SER A 180 8.83 2.23 -21.61
C SER A 180 7.47 2.50 -20.99
N GLU A 181 7.32 3.72 -20.48
CA GLU A 181 6.09 4.23 -19.91
C GLU A 181 5.74 5.56 -20.57
N TRP A 182 4.50 5.67 -21.03
CA TRP A 182 3.96 6.85 -21.70
C TRP A 182 2.71 7.30 -20.94
N GLY A 183 2.68 8.57 -20.56
CA GLY A 183 1.53 9.15 -19.88
C GLY A 183 1.16 10.47 -20.52
N ALA A 184 -0.13 10.76 -20.54
CA ALA A 184 -0.67 12.04 -20.93
C ALA A 184 -1.83 12.42 -20.00
N SER A 185 -1.92 13.69 -19.63
CA SER A 185 -3.05 14.23 -18.89
C SER A 185 -3.49 15.55 -19.50
N TYR A 186 -4.79 15.78 -19.42
CA TYR A 186 -5.42 17.02 -19.88
C TYR A 186 -6.41 17.48 -18.81
N ARG A 187 -6.27 18.73 -18.40
CA ARG A 187 -7.17 19.36 -17.44
C ARG A 187 -7.71 20.65 -18.02
N ILE A 188 -9.02 20.86 -17.89
CA ILE A 188 -9.68 22.11 -18.19
C ILE A 188 -10.51 22.55 -16.99
N GLY A 189 -10.38 23.79 -16.58
CA GLY A 189 -11.08 24.33 -15.43
C GLY A 189 -11.39 25.82 -15.60
N PRO A 190 -12.19 26.41 -14.70
CA PRO A 190 -12.63 27.80 -14.81
C PRO A 190 -11.47 28.82 -14.75
N ARG A 191 -10.33 28.46 -14.20
CA ARG A 191 -9.14 29.34 -14.11
C ARG A 191 -8.54 29.65 -15.48
N ASP A 192 -8.66 28.73 -16.43
CA ASP A 192 -8.05 28.87 -17.75
C ASP A 192 -8.78 29.92 -18.60
N PHE A 193 -10.06 30.18 -18.30
CA PHE A 193 -10.86 31.17 -19.00
C PHE A 193 -10.70 32.60 -18.45
N TYR A 194 -10.38 32.76 -17.18
CA TYR A 194 -10.13 34.09 -16.61
C TYR A 194 -8.78 34.69 -17.05
N GLY A 195 -7.81 33.82 -17.39
CA GLY A 195 -6.52 34.24 -17.93
C GLY A 195 -6.61 34.83 -19.34
N MET A 196 -7.53 34.35 -20.17
CA MET A 196 -7.72 34.83 -21.55
C MET A 196 -8.42 36.21 -21.64
N LYS A 197 -9.17 36.64 -20.65
CA LYS A 197 -9.83 37.94 -20.62
C LYS A 197 -8.91 39.11 -20.24
N ARG A 198 -7.74 38.87 -19.76
CA ARG A 198 -6.86 39.94 -19.26
C ARG A 198 -5.83 40.42 -20.28
N ASN A 199 -5.77 39.79 -21.46
CA ASN A 199 -4.83 40.15 -22.52
C ASN A 199 -5.46 40.98 -23.66
N ASN A 200 -6.68 41.53 -23.49
CA ASN A 200 -7.39 42.34 -24.49
C ASN A 200 -7.74 43.73 -23.97
N GLU A 201 -6.90 44.33 -23.10
CA GLU A 201 -6.96 45.78 -22.80
C GLU A 201 -5.59 46.42 -23.07
#